data_c3e9c6de8504635657b01a34ddfabda5
#
_entry.id   c3e9c6de8504635657b01a34ddfabda5
#
_cell.length_a   1.000
_cell.length_b   1.000
_cell.length_c   1.000
_cell.angle_alpha   90.00
_cell.angle_beta   90.00
_cell.angle_gamma   90.00
#
_symmetry.space_group_name_H-M   'P 1'
#
loop_
_entity.id
_entity.type
_entity.pdbx_description
1 polymer ?
#
loop_
_entity_poly.entity_id
_entity_poly.type
_entity_poly.pdbx_seq_one_letter_code
_entity_poly.pdbx_strand_id
1 'polypeptide(L)'
;MIFMPYPLSTLHLDKEELEIDKKTCKKIGPCGVGKKALYLNSFFIDRKYYIPYSSITRVFKRIAMSEGGFSGKGMFATMSYLVVEYDHGKQKQCNFKYEDQVDEVLHSLKKEQPQIKLYSKAGEAKIKEEEEKKRLEILSRPKLHASQEKEIAELERAIAYLEKEPSYSEHLSAAAKRKRAYYRTRPSYRYVAMAITILGFIALIYGIYSFAHHSDFGIYFALFGIAAIFTFAGLSVLPTARNNKSAVMKYNDDAISAMEEYIEGYAKFPLPARYAHPIVLQRMIRVIQQGRASKKEDALNVVKDDLKALNENVQVSQEEYDEVVAIKAMFLNANYE
;
A
#
# COMPACT_ATOMS: atom_id res chain seq x y z
N MET A 1 -38.63 11.45 0.99
CA MET A 1 -38.79 11.35 -0.48
C MET A 1 -37.63 10.57 -1.03
N ILE A 2 -37.81 9.36 -1.54
CA ILE A 2 -36.73 8.58 -2.13
C ILE A 2 -36.55 9.08 -3.55
N PHE A 3 -35.43 9.73 -3.81
CA PHE A 3 -35.11 10.20 -5.17
C PHE A 3 -34.96 8.98 -6.10
N MET A 4 -35.81 8.87 -7.11
CA MET A 4 -35.69 7.84 -8.15
C MET A 4 -34.38 8.05 -8.91
N PRO A 5 -33.54 7.00 -9.10
CA PRO A 5 -32.31 7.14 -9.87
C PRO A 5 -32.60 7.24 -11.37
N TYR A 6 -31.76 8.00 -12.07
CA TYR A 6 -31.87 8.15 -13.52
C TYR A 6 -31.12 7.04 -14.25
N PRO A 7 -31.66 6.47 -15.32
CA PRO A 7 -30.94 5.49 -16.12
C PRO A 7 -29.81 6.16 -16.91
N LEU A 8 -28.68 5.48 -17.01
CA LEU A 8 -27.59 5.86 -17.92
C LEU A 8 -27.57 4.98 -19.18
N SER A 9 -28.09 3.76 -19.06
CA SER A 9 -28.19 2.80 -20.15
C SER A 9 -29.46 3.02 -20.99
N THR A 10 -29.46 2.49 -22.21
CA THR A 10 -30.64 2.36 -23.04
C THR A 10 -31.64 1.33 -22.51
N LEU A 11 -31.17 0.38 -21.71
CA LEU A 11 -32.03 -0.58 -21.01
C LEU A 11 -32.52 0.00 -19.69
N HIS A 12 -33.79 -0.21 -19.40
CA HIS A 12 -34.44 0.30 -18.20
C HIS A 12 -35.00 -0.85 -17.37
N LEU A 13 -34.98 -0.71 -16.05
CA LEU A 13 -35.73 -1.55 -15.12
C LEU A 13 -37.11 -0.93 -14.86
N ASP A 14 -38.09 -1.78 -14.56
CA ASP A 14 -39.40 -1.32 -14.14
C ASP A 14 -39.30 -0.52 -12.84
N LYS A 15 -40.20 0.47 -12.69
CA LYS A 15 -40.14 1.43 -11.57
C LYS A 15 -40.23 0.72 -10.20
N GLU A 16 -41.11 -0.26 -10.09
CA GLU A 16 -41.32 -1.01 -8.84
C GLU A 16 -40.07 -1.85 -8.49
N GLU A 17 -39.50 -2.55 -9.48
CA GLU A 17 -38.26 -3.31 -9.33
C GLU A 17 -37.08 -2.45 -8.95
N LEU A 18 -36.94 -1.27 -9.58
CA LEU A 18 -35.90 -0.31 -9.32
C LEU A 18 -35.97 0.25 -7.91
N GLU A 19 -37.18 0.52 -7.39
CA GLU A 19 -37.36 1.03 -6.04
C GLU A 19 -36.97 -0.01 -4.99
N ILE A 20 -37.36 -1.25 -5.18
CA ILE A 20 -37.03 -2.36 -4.31
C ILE A 20 -35.53 -2.62 -4.32
N ASP A 21 -34.93 -2.69 -5.53
CA ASP A 21 -33.49 -2.96 -5.70
C ASP A 21 -32.65 -1.86 -5.07
N LYS A 22 -33.02 -0.59 -5.26
CA LYS A 22 -32.31 0.55 -4.65
C LYS A 22 -32.41 0.57 -3.11
N LYS A 23 -33.55 0.17 -2.54
CA LYS A 23 -33.75 0.10 -1.09
C LYS A 23 -32.86 -0.99 -0.46
N THR A 24 -32.72 -2.10 -1.15
CA THR A 24 -31.99 -3.29 -0.66
C THR A 24 -30.53 -3.33 -1.08
N CYS A 25 -30.07 -2.41 -1.95
CA CYS A 25 -28.68 -2.41 -2.44
C CYS A 25 -27.67 -2.24 -1.32
N LYS A 26 -26.55 -2.95 -1.42
CA LYS A 26 -25.38 -2.75 -0.58
C LYS A 26 -24.74 -1.40 -0.90
N LYS A 27 -24.76 -0.49 0.07
CA LYS A 27 -24.20 0.87 -0.09
C LYS A 27 -22.71 0.84 0.23
N ILE A 28 -21.88 1.20 -0.75
CA ILE A 28 -20.42 1.26 -0.61
C ILE A 28 -19.98 2.63 -1.08
N GLY A 29 -19.62 3.51 -0.15
CA GLY A 29 -19.32 4.91 -0.46
C GLY A 29 -20.44 5.58 -1.28
N PRO A 30 -20.09 6.26 -2.39
CA PRO A 30 -21.05 6.96 -3.25
C PRO A 30 -21.87 6.02 -4.15
N CYS A 31 -21.48 4.75 -4.26
CA CYS A 31 -22.12 3.75 -5.12
C CYS A 31 -23.05 2.82 -4.34
N GLY A 32 -23.79 1.99 -5.04
CA GLY A 32 -24.62 0.92 -4.47
C GLY A 32 -24.65 -0.29 -5.40
N VAL A 33 -24.42 -1.46 -4.84
CA VAL A 33 -24.50 -2.74 -5.55
C VAL A 33 -25.87 -3.35 -5.24
N GLY A 34 -26.77 -3.30 -6.21
CA GLY A 34 -28.09 -3.93 -6.14
C GLY A 34 -28.06 -5.35 -6.69
N LYS A 35 -29.19 -6.05 -6.65
CA LYS A 35 -29.32 -7.36 -7.27
C LYS A 35 -29.47 -7.26 -8.79
N LYS A 36 -30.08 -6.19 -9.30
CA LYS A 36 -30.40 -5.99 -10.72
C LYS A 36 -29.59 -4.88 -11.39
N ALA A 37 -29.08 -3.91 -10.60
CA ALA A 37 -28.39 -2.75 -11.14
C ALA A 37 -27.25 -2.28 -10.24
N LEU A 38 -26.28 -1.61 -10.87
CA LEU A 38 -25.24 -0.85 -10.22
C LEU A 38 -25.66 0.62 -10.12
N TYR A 39 -25.63 1.19 -8.93
CA TYR A 39 -25.98 2.58 -8.65
C TYR A 39 -24.72 3.43 -8.55
N LEU A 40 -24.69 4.55 -9.28
CA LEU A 40 -23.52 5.42 -9.40
C LEU A 40 -23.88 6.85 -8.99
N ASN A 41 -22.88 7.59 -8.51
CA ASN A 41 -23.06 8.97 -8.10
C ASN A 41 -23.13 9.95 -9.29
N SER A 42 -23.72 11.11 -9.02
CA SER A 42 -23.38 12.38 -9.67
C SER A 42 -22.32 13.09 -8.85
N PHE A 43 -21.85 14.26 -9.30
CA PHE A 43 -20.80 15.03 -8.63
C PHE A 43 -21.10 15.29 -7.13
N PHE A 44 -22.37 15.55 -6.76
CA PHE A 44 -22.77 15.85 -5.37
C PHE A 44 -23.83 14.89 -4.80
N ILE A 45 -24.36 13.96 -5.59
CA ILE A 45 -25.48 13.12 -5.17
C ILE A 45 -25.12 11.66 -5.34
N ASP A 46 -25.11 10.94 -4.21
CA ASP A 46 -24.87 9.52 -4.19
C ASP A 46 -26.01 8.74 -4.84
N ARG A 47 -25.65 7.68 -5.57
CA ARG A 47 -26.62 6.74 -6.18
C ARG A 47 -27.71 7.44 -6.99
N LYS A 48 -27.31 8.53 -7.69
CA LYS A 48 -28.21 9.31 -8.56
C LYS A 48 -28.54 8.57 -9.83
N TYR A 49 -27.59 7.80 -10.36
CA TYR A 49 -27.74 7.06 -11.61
C TYR A 49 -27.77 5.57 -11.37
N TYR A 50 -28.35 4.82 -12.31
CA TYR A 50 -28.25 3.37 -12.30
C TYR A 50 -27.95 2.82 -13.69
N ILE A 51 -27.33 1.65 -13.74
CA ILE A 51 -27.06 0.87 -14.93
C ILE A 51 -27.44 -0.58 -14.64
N PRO A 52 -28.38 -1.18 -15.40
CA PRO A 52 -28.69 -2.59 -15.28
C PRO A 52 -27.47 -3.46 -15.60
N TYR A 53 -27.27 -4.56 -14.88
CA TYR A 53 -26.10 -5.42 -15.12
C TYR A 53 -26.05 -6.01 -16.52
N SER A 54 -27.21 -6.21 -17.18
CA SER A 54 -27.28 -6.66 -18.56
C SER A 54 -26.64 -5.72 -19.59
N SER A 55 -26.51 -4.43 -19.25
CA SER A 55 -25.84 -3.44 -20.10
C SER A 55 -24.36 -3.23 -19.77
N ILE A 56 -23.89 -3.75 -18.63
CA ILE A 56 -22.51 -3.56 -18.17
C ILE A 56 -21.62 -4.61 -18.81
N THR A 57 -20.58 -4.13 -19.49
CA THR A 57 -19.56 -5.01 -20.09
C THR A 57 -18.34 -5.15 -19.20
N ARG A 58 -17.93 -4.06 -18.55
CA ARG A 58 -16.74 -4.02 -17.70
C ARG A 58 -16.92 -3.06 -16.53
N VAL A 59 -16.34 -3.41 -15.39
CA VAL A 59 -16.19 -2.52 -14.24
C VAL A 59 -14.76 -2.66 -13.72
N PHE A 60 -14.01 -1.58 -13.65
CA PHE A 60 -12.62 -1.65 -13.24
C PHE A 60 -12.18 -0.40 -12.46
N LYS A 61 -11.17 -0.58 -11.65
CA LYS A 61 -10.50 0.49 -10.91
C LYS A 61 -9.53 1.23 -11.81
N ARG A 62 -9.51 2.55 -11.73
CA ARG A 62 -8.49 3.40 -12.32
C ARG A 62 -7.94 4.32 -11.25
N ILE A 63 -6.63 4.46 -11.21
CA ILE A 63 -5.93 5.36 -10.30
C ILE A 63 -5.40 6.52 -11.13
N ALA A 64 -5.85 7.74 -10.82
CA ALA A 64 -5.25 8.95 -11.36
C ALA A 64 -4.21 9.46 -10.36
N MET A 65 -2.99 9.66 -10.83
CA MET A 65 -1.96 10.38 -10.10
C MET A 65 -2.09 11.85 -10.46
N SER A 66 -2.38 12.73 -9.49
CA SER A 66 -2.28 14.16 -9.72
C SER A 66 -0.82 14.57 -9.61
N GLU A 67 -0.24 15.09 -10.68
CA GLU A 67 1.04 15.78 -10.62
C GLU A 67 0.86 17.07 -9.82
N GLY A 68 1.53 17.13 -8.64
CA GLY A 68 1.92 18.38 -8.02
C GLY A 68 0.81 19.26 -7.47
N GLY A 69 0.43 19.05 -6.23
CA GLY A 69 -0.01 20.16 -5.37
C GLY A 69 1.19 20.97 -4.87
N PHE A 70 0.98 22.22 -4.61
CA PHE A 70 1.81 23.38 -4.30
C PHE A 70 2.92 23.24 -3.22
N SER A 71 3.21 22.09 -2.73
CA SER A 71 4.32 21.80 -1.82
C SER A 71 5.23 20.76 -2.46
N GLY A 72 6.47 21.10 -2.77
CA GLY A 72 7.50 20.28 -3.41
C GLY A 72 7.87 18.94 -2.77
N LYS A 73 6.95 18.37 -2.05
CA LYS A 73 6.82 16.97 -1.68
C LYS A 73 5.55 16.49 -2.36
N GLY A 74 5.70 15.73 -3.45
CA GLY A 74 4.59 15.02 -4.04
C GLY A 74 3.89 14.15 -3.02
N MET A 75 2.94 14.70 -2.29
CA MET A 75 1.80 13.90 -1.91
C MET A 75 1.07 13.66 -3.21
N PHE A 76 1.41 12.56 -3.86
CA PHE A 76 0.58 12.00 -4.90
C PHE A 76 -0.74 11.65 -4.25
N ALA A 77 -1.70 12.56 -4.34
CA ALA A 77 -3.07 12.22 -4.05
C ALA A 77 -3.52 11.28 -5.16
N THR A 78 -3.37 9.99 -4.92
CA THR A 78 -3.96 8.97 -5.78
C THR A 78 -5.46 9.06 -5.60
N MET A 79 -6.16 9.51 -6.64
CA MET A 79 -7.61 9.44 -6.67
C MET A 79 -8.00 8.14 -7.35
N SER A 80 -8.54 7.23 -6.55
CA SER A 80 -9.10 5.98 -7.05
C SER A 80 -10.54 6.19 -7.47
N TYR A 81 -10.88 5.76 -8.68
CA TYR A 81 -12.25 5.79 -9.17
C TYR A 81 -12.63 4.51 -9.89
N LEU A 82 -13.91 4.20 -9.77
CA LEU A 82 -14.52 3.09 -10.48
C LEU A 82 -14.91 3.57 -11.89
N VAL A 83 -14.55 2.81 -12.90
CA VAL A 83 -14.98 3.03 -14.28
C VAL A 83 -15.94 1.91 -14.64
N VAL A 84 -17.14 2.28 -15.08
CA VAL A 84 -18.16 1.36 -15.57
C VAL A 84 -18.31 1.56 -17.07
N GLU A 85 -18.05 0.51 -17.84
CA GLU A 85 -18.26 0.48 -19.28
C GLU A 85 -19.56 -0.25 -19.60
N TYR A 86 -20.43 0.41 -20.37
CA TYR A 86 -21.78 -0.05 -20.68
C TYR A 86 -22.20 0.38 -22.11
N ASP A 87 -23.29 -0.15 -22.63
CA ASP A 87 -23.89 0.23 -23.91
C ASP A 87 -22.85 0.46 -25.01
N HIS A 88 -22.15 -0.57 -25.45
CA HIS A 88 -21.18 -0.50 -26.57
C HIS A 88 -19.98 0.45 -26.33
N GLY A 89 -19.52 0.60 -25.10
CA GLY A 89 -18.28 1.31 -24.79
C GLY A 89 -18.46 2.70 -24.17
N LYS A 90 -19.68 3.11 -23.86
CA LYS A 90 -19.89 4.28 -23.00
C LYS A 90 -19.26 4.04 -21.64
N GLN A 91 -18.66 5.06 -21.07
CA GLN A 91 -18.01 4.98 -19.76
C GLN A 91 -18.59 5.99 -18.78
N LYS A 92 -18.82 5.55 -17.55
CA LYS A 92 -19.14 6.40 -16.41
C LYS A 92 -18.10 6.19 -15.31
N GLN A 93 -17.58 7.30 -14.81
CA GLN A 93 -16.64 7.31 -13.70
C GLN A 93 -17.37 7.64 -12.40
N CYS A 94 -16.99 6.98 -11.32
CA CYS A 94 -17.47 7.20 -9.97
C CYS A 94 -16.26 7.39 -9.04
N ASN A 95 -16.12 8.58 -8.46
CA ASN A 95 -15.00 8.90 -7.58
C ASN A 95 -15.30 8.46 -6.16
N PHE A 96 -14.31 7.88 -5.52
CA PHE A 96 -14.38 7.43 -4.12
C PHE A 96 -13.43 8.23 -3.26
N LYS A 97 -13.79 8.41 -2.00
CA LYS A 97 -12.94 9.06 -1.01
C LYS A 97 -11.79 8.15 -0.56
N TYR A 98 -12.04 6.84 -0.50
CA TYR A 98 -11.11 5.83 -0.03
C TYR A 98 -10.98 4.73 -1.10
N GLU A 99 -9.77 4.24 -1.28
CA GLU A 99 -9.43 3.23 -2.29
C GLU A 99 -10.04 1.86 -1.98
N ASP A 100 -10.05 1.48 -0.71
CA ASP A 100 -10.66 0.24 -0.20
C ASP A 100 -12.14 0.09 -0.55
N GLN A 101 -12.87 1.19 -0.64
CA GLN A 101 -14.27 1.18 -1.08
C GLN A 101 -14.42 0.76 -2.55
N VAL A 102 -13.48 1.14 -3.42
CA VAL A 102 -13.49 0.68 -4.83
C VAL A 102 -13.25 -0.82 -4.89
N ASP A 103 -12.29 -1.30 -4.10
CA ASP A 103 -11.96 -2.73 -4.03
C ASP A 103 -13.12 -3.54 -3.47
N GLU A 104 -13.86 -3.01 -2.49
CA GLU A 104 -15.07 -3.62 -1.94
C GLU A 104 -16.19 -3.73 -3.00
N VAL A 105 -16.40 -2.70 -3.84
CA VAL A 105 -17.36 -2.76 -4.96
C VAL A 105 -16.96 -3.86 -5.94
N LEU A 106 -15.69 -3.91 -6.35
CA LEU A 106 -15.18 -4.91 -7.28
C LEU A 106 -15.31 -6.33 -6.72
N HIS A 107 -15.02 -6.51 -5.43
CA HIS A 107 -15.17 -7.80 -4.76
C HIS A 107 -16.64 -8.25 -4.70
N SER A 108 -17.56 -7.33 -4.39
CA SER A 108 -19.00 -7.61 -4.39
C SER A 108 -19.49 -8.00 -5.80
N LEU A 109 -19.06 -7.26 -6.84
CA LEU A 109 -19.40 -7.57 -8.22
C LEU A 109 -18.83 -8.92 -8.68
N LYS A 110 -17.59 -9.25 -8.31
CA LYS A 110 -16.98 -10.55 -8.61
C LYS A 110 -17.81 -11.71 -8.07
N LYS A 111 -18.38 -11.53 -6.89
CA LYS A 111 -19.20 -12.57 -6.22
C LYS A 111 -20.59 -12.68 -6.81
N GLU A 112 -21.25 -11.55 -7.10
CA GLU A 112 -22.65 -11.50 -7.47
C GLU A 112 -22.88 -11.52 -8.99
N GLN A 113 -21.92 -11.03 -9.77
CA GLN A 113 -22.02 -10.84 -11.22
C GLN A 113 -20.74 -11.31 -11.93
N PRO A 114 -20.42 -12.62 -11.93
CA PRO A 114 -19.16 -13.14 -12.44
C PRO A 114 -18.97 -12.96 -13.95
N GLN A 115 -20.05 -12.65 -14.70
CA GLN A 115 -19.97 -12.35 -16.12
C GLN A 115 -19.39 -10.99 -16.45
N ILE A 116 -19.33 -10.06 -15.48
CA ILE A 116 -18.78 -8.71 -15.69
C ILE A 116 -17.25 -8.78 -15.59
N LYS A 117 -16.57 -8.26 -16.61
CA LYS A 117 -15.12 -8.18 -16.62
C LYS A 117 -14.61 -7.09 -15.70
N LEU A 118 -13.70 -7.44 -14.80
CA LEU A 118 -13.21 -6.52 -13.75
C LEU A 118 -11.89 -5.81 -14.11
N TYR A 119 -11.43 -5.95 -15.34
CA TYR A 119 -10.23 -5.27 -15.85
C TYR A 119 -10.53 -4.48 -17.11
N SER A 120 -9.77 -3.40 -17.34
CA SER A 120 -9.79 -2.69 -18.63
C SER A 120 -9.25 -3.61 -19.74
N LYS A 121 -9.54 -3.28 -21.00
CA LYS A 121 -8.98 -4.03 -22.16
C LYS A 121 -7.45 -4.07 -22.11
N ALA A 122 -6.82 -2.93 -21.78
CA ALA A 122 -5.36 -2.84 -21.64
C ALA A 122 -4.85 -3.64 -20.43
N GLY A 123 -5.59 -3.67 -19.31
CA GLY A 123 -5.27 -4.48 -18.14
C GLY A 123 -5.33 -5.99 -18.43
N GLU A 124 -6.38 -6.46 -19.11
CA GLU A 124 -6.48 -7.86 -19.53
C GLU A 124 -5.34 -8.28 -20.48
N ALA A 125 -4.95 -7.41 -21.41
CA ALA A 125 -3.84 -7.67 -22.31
C ALA A 125 -2.51 -7.80 -21.54
N LYS A 126 -2.25 -6.91 -20.59
CA LYS A 126 -1.06 -6.99 -19.73
C LYS A 126 -1.04 -8.25 -18.86
N ILE A 127 -2.17 -8.60 -18.24
CA ILE A 127 -2.27 -9.83 -17.43
C ILE A 127 -1.95 -11.06 -18.28
N LYS A 128 -2.54 -11.17 -19.48
CA LYS A 128 -2.23 -12.27 -20.39
C LYS A 128 -0.76 -12.32 -20.80
N GLU A 129 -0.17 -11.18 -21.10
CA GLU A 129 1.26 -11.07 -21.43
C GLU A 129 2.15 -11.52 -20.25
N GLU A 130 1.81 -11.11 -19.03
CA GLU A 130 2.53 -11.52 -17.83
C GLU A 130 2.36 -13.02 -17.53
N GLU A 131 1.15 -13.56 -17.68
CA GLU A 131 0.90 -14.99 -17.53
C GLU A 131 1.68 -15.81 -18.56
N GLU A 132 1.74 -15.34 -19.81
CA GLU A 132 2.49 -16.00 -20.87
C GLU A 132 4.00 -15.94 -20.62
N LYS A 133 4.52 -14.80 -20.16
CA LYS A 133 5.93 -14.66 -19.73
C LYS A 133 6.25 -15.60 -18.56
N LYS A 134 5.41 -15.64 -17.53
CA LYS A 134 5.57 -16.57 -16.40
C LYS A 134 5.56 -18.03 -16.86
N ARG A 135 4.66 -18.38 -17.79
CA ARG A 135 4.57 -19.73 -18.36
C ARG A 135 5.84 -20.11 -19.15
N LEU A 136 6.32 -19.22 -20.01
CA LEU A 136 7.55 -19.40 -20.77
C LEU A 136 8.77 -19.53 -19.85
N GLU A 137 8.85 -18.71 -18.80
CA GLU A 137 9.89 -18.80 -17.78
C GLU A 137 9.89 -20.14 -17.06
N ILE A 138 8.71 -20.66 -16.68
CA ILE A 138 8.59 -21.97 -16.04
C ILE A 138 9.04 -23.09 -16.99
N LEU A 139 8.67 -23.02 -18.27
CA LEU A 139 9.05 -24.00 -19.29
C LEU A 139 10.54 -23.97 -19.64
N SER A 140 11.18 -22.80 -19.52
CA SER A 140 12.60 -22.61 -19.79
C SER A 140 13.50 -22.95 -18.61
N ARG A 141 12.95 -23.31 -17.45
CA ARG A 141 13.74 -23.66 -16.28
C ARG A 141 14.62 -24.88 -16.56
N PRO A 142 15.91 -24.81 -16.22
CA PRO A 142 16.80 -25.96 -16.36
C PRO A 142 16.35 -27.09 -15.44
N LYS A 143 16.63 -28.33 -15.82
CA LYS A 143 16.41 -29.47 -14.94
C LYS A 143 17.33 -29.33 -13.72
N LEU A 144 16.75 -29.39 -12.54
CA LEU A 144 17.46 -29.29 -11.28
C LEU A 144 18.33 -30.54 -11.08
N HIS A 145 19.53 -30.34 -10.55
CA HIS A 145 20.37 -31.43 -10.04
C HIS A 145 19.91 -31.83 -8.63
N ALA A 146 20.16 -33.09 -8.24
CA ALA A 146 19.78 -33.60 -6.92
C ALA A 146 20.37 -32.79 -5.74
N SER A 147 21.52 -32.13 -5.95
CA SER A 147 22.10 -31.20 -4.96
C SER A 147 21.26 -29.92 -4.80
N GLN A 148 20.75 -29.37 -5.89
CA GLN A 148 19.91 -28.16 -5.88
C GLN A 148 18.53 -28.44 -5.26
N GLU A 149 17.97 -29.63 -5.53
CA GLU A 149 16.72 -30.06 -4.88
C GLU A 149 16.85 -30.15 -3.35
N LYS A 150 18.01 -30.61 -2.86
CA LYS A 150 18.29 -30.61 -1.41
C LYS A 150 18.37 -29.21 -0.82
N GLU A 151 19.07 -28.29 -1.50
CA GLU A 151 19.13 -26.89 -1.09
C GLU A 151 17.74 -26.24 -1.04
N ILE A 152 16.92 -26.47 -2.08
CA ILE A 152 15.53 -25.98 -2.13
C ILE A 152 14.72 -26.55 -0.95
N ALA A 153 14.80 -27.86 -0.70
CA ALA A 153 14.09 -28.50 0.40
C ALA A 153 14.54 -27.98 1.79
N GLU A 154 15.81 -27.56 1.95
CA GLU A 154 16.26 -26.89 3.16
C GLU A 154 15.66 -25.50 3.31
N LEU A 155 15.60 -24.72 2.23
CA LEU A 155 15.00 -23.38 2.22
C LEU A 155 13.49 -23.46 2.47
N GLU A 156 12.77 -24.39 1.88
CA GLU A 156 11.34 -24.62 2.12
C GLU A 156 11.04 -24.98 3.58
N ARG A 157 11.87 -25.82 4.20
CA ARG A 157 11.75 -26.12 5.64
C ARG A 157 12.00 -24.90 6.52
N ALA A 158 12.94 -24.04 6.12
CA ALA A 158 13.20 -22.78 6.81
C ALA A 158 12.02 -21.80 6.67
N ILE A 159 11.38 -21.75 5.49
CA ILE A 159 10.14 -20.96 5.29
C ILE A 159 9.03 -21.47 6.22
N ALA A 160 8.76 -22.77 6.19
CA ALA A 160 7.74 -23.38 7.04
C ALA A 160 8.00 -23.17 8.55
N TYR A 161 9.28 -23.02 8.93
CA TYR A 161 9.64 -22.68 10.31
C TYR A 161 9.30 -21.22 10.64
N LEU A 162 9.65 -20.26 9.77
CA LEU A 162 9.32 -18.85 9.98
C LEU A 162 7.81 -18.57 9.94
N GLU A 163 7.07 -19.33 9.15
CA GLU A 163 5.60 -19.19 9.02
C GLU A 163 4.83 -19.69 10.26
N LYS A 164 5.47 -20.41 11.20
CA LYS A 164 4.84 -20.76 12.47
C LYS A 164 4.60 -19.52 13.33
N GLU A 165 5.51 -18.55 13.26
CA GLU A 165 5.47 -17.31 14.03
C GLU A 165 5.80 -16.11 13.11
N PRO A 166 4.88 -15.71 12.23
CA PRO A 166 5.13 -14.68 11.22
C PRO A 166 5.41 -13.29 11.81
N SER A 167 4.99 -13.08 13.08
CA SER A 167 5.20 -11.83 13.81
C SER A 167 6.68 -11.41 13.89
N TYR A 168 7.63 -12.36 13.99
CA TYR A 168 9.05 -12.04 14.00
C TYR A 168 9.54 -11.46 12.67
N SER A 169 9.14 -12.05 11.55
CA SER A 169 9.50 -11.57 10.21
C SER A 169 8.88 -10.22 9.91
N GLU A 170 7.62 -10.02 10.27
CA GLU A 170 6.91 -8.75 10.12
C GLU A 170 7.56 -7.65 10.97
N HIS A 171 7.88 -7.96 12.23
CA HIS A 171 8.56 -7.04 13.15
C HIS A 171 9.93 -6.63 12.62
N LEU A 172 10.73 -7.60 12.14
CA LEU A 172 12.03 -7.35 11.51
C LEU A 172 11.91 -6.42 10.30
N SER A 173 10.95 -6.69 9.39
CA SER A 173 10.67 -5.85 8.24
C SER A 173 10.25 -4.44 8.64
N ALA A 174 9.32 -4.31 9.61
CA ALA A 174 8.84 -3.01 10.10
C ALA A 174 9.96 -2.20 10.76
N ALA A 175 10.80 -2.84 11.57
CA ALA A 175 11.94 -2.22 12.22
C ALA A 175 12.98 -1.73 11.21
N ALA A 176 13.28 -2.53 10.19
CA ALA A 176 14.19 -2.16 9.11
C ALA A 176 13.67 -0.98 8.29
N LYS A 177 12.37 -0.96 7.95
CA LYS A 177 11.72 0.16 7.26
C LYS A 177 11.80 1.44 8.08
N ARG A 178 11.54 1.36 9.39
CA ARG A 178 11.62 2.52 10.30
C ARG A 178 13.04 3.08 10.41
N LYS A 179 14.06 2.20 10.53
CA LYS A 179 15.47 2.58 10.51
C LYS A 179 15.83 3.29 9.19
N ARG A 180 15.40 2.73 8.07
CA ARG A 180 15.65 3.31 6.74
C ARG A 180 14.98 4.67 6.58
N ALA A 181 13.72 4.81 6.99
CA ALA A 181 12.99 6.08 6.97
C ALA A 181 13.70 7.15 7.81
N TYR A 182 14.23 6.79 8.97
CA TYR A 182 15.01 7.69 9.81
C TYR A 182 16.25 8.23 9.07
N TYR A 183 17.03 7.38 8.42
CA TYR A 183 18.22 7.79 7.67
C TYR A 183 17.91 8.58 6.40
N ARG A 184 16.77 8.31 5.76
CA ARG A 184 16.32 9.04 4.57
C ARG A 184 15.82 10.44 4.89
N THR A 185 15.39 10.70 6.13
CA THR A 185 14.87 12.00 6.54
C THR A 185 16.01 13.03 6.62
N ARG A 186 15.95 14.09 5.79
CA ARG A 186 16.98 15.14 5.78
C ARG A 186 17.00 15.87 7.12
N PRO A 187 18.19 16.16 7.69
CA PRO A 187 18.32 16.89 8.96
C PRO A 187 17.61 18.24 8.95
N SER A 188 17.55 18.92 7.78
CA SER A 188 16.90 20.23 7.62
C SER A 188 15.42 20.22 8.06
N TYR A 189 14.69 19.11 7.89
CA TYR A 189 13.32 19.02 8.37
C TYR A 189 13.18 19.13 9.89
N ARG A 190 14.16 18.60 10.62
CA ARG A 190 14.19 18.68 12.09
C ARG A 190 14.45 20.09 12.56
N TYR A 191 15.34 20.82 11.89
CA TYR A 191 15.60 22.23 12.19
C TYR A 191 14.38 23.11 11.90
N VAL A 192 13.69 22.87 10.78
CA VAL A 192 12.44 23.58 10.45
C VAL A 192 11.35 23.28 11.47
N ALA A 193 11.16 22.01 11.84
CA ALA A 193 10.19 21.62 12.86
C ALA A 193 10.52 22.23 14.23
N MET A 194 11.79 22.29 14.60
CA MET A 194 12.25 22.95 15.83
C MET A 194 11.96 24.45 15.80
N ALA A 195 12.25 25.13 14.69
CA ALA A 195 11.94 26.55 14.53
C ALA A 195 10.43 26.82 14.64
N ILE A 196 9.60 26.02 14.00
CA ILE A 196 8.12 26.12 14.09
C ILE A 196 7.66 25.93 15.54
N THR A 197 8.22 24.94 16.24
CA THR A 197 7.87 24.68 17.64
C THR A 197 8.27 25.86 18.54
N ILE A 198 9.46 26.42 18.35
CA ILE A 198 9.94 27.61 19.10
C ILE A 198 9.01 28.81 18.85
N LEU A 199 8.62 29.05 17.59
CA LEU A 199 7.64 30.09 17.27
C LEU A 199 6.30 29.87 17.97
N GLY A 200 5.84 28.61 18.06
CA GLY A 200 4.66 28.24 18.83
C GLY A 200 4.77 28.59 20.32
N PHE A 201 5.91 28.29 20.94
CA PHE A 201 6.17 28.65 22.33
C PHE A 201 6.27 30.17 22.53
N ILE A 202 6.92 30.92 21.63
CA ILE A 202 6.96 32.39 21.67
C ILE A 202 5.55 32.97 21.61
N ALA A 203 4.72 32.48 20.67
CA ALA A 203 3.32 32.90 20.56
C ALA A 203 2.52 32.58 21.83
N LEU A 204 2.77 31.42 22.46
CA LEU A 204 2.14 31.05 23.73
C LEU A 204 2.52 32.05 24.88
N ILE A 205 3.81 32.31 25.03
CA ILE A 205 4.32 33.24 26.07
C ILE A 205 3.72 34.63 25.86
N TYR A 206 3.74 35.13 24.62
CA TYR A 206 3.18 36.42 24.29
C TYR A 206 1.65 36.46 24.44
N GLY A 207 0.97 35.36 24.15
CA GLY A 207 -0.47 35.22 24.41
C GLY A 207 -0.81 35.30 25.90
N ILE A 208 -0.03 34.61 26.75
CA ILE A 208 -0.18 34.69 28.23
C ILE A 208 0.09 36.13 28.72
N TYR A 209 1.16 36.77 28.23
CA TYR A 209 1.46 38.14 28.56
C TYR A 209 0.32 39.11 28.18
N SER A 210 -0.19 38.99 26.96
CA SER A 210 -1.29 39.79 26.42
C SER A 210 -2.59 39.60 27.22
N PHE A 211 -2.87 38.37 27.62
CA PHE A 211 -4.01 38.05 28.49
C PHE A 211 -3.88 38.67 29.87
N ALA A 212 -2.68 38.61 30.49
CA ALA A 212 -2.42 39.18 31.82
C ALA A 212 -2.51 40.73 31.84
N HIS A 213 -2.22 41.38 30.70
CA HIS A 213 -2.27 42.85 30.55
C HIS A 213 -3.61 43.33 29.98
N HIS A 214 -4.65 42.52 30.00
CA HIS A 214 -6.00 42.85 29.54
C HIS A 214 -6.05 43.43 28.11
N SER A 215 -5.19 42.93 27.22
CA SER A 215 -5.26 43.28 25.81
C SER A 215 -6.56 42.83 25.17
N ASP A 216 -6.85 43.29 23.94
CA ASP A 216 -8.06 42.90 23.22
C ASP A 216 -8.19 41.39 23.06
N PHE A 217 -9.38 40.87 23.26
CA PHE A 217 -9.72 39.43 23.15
C PHE A 217 -9.20 38.79 21.85
N GLY A 218 -9.32 39.51 20.72
CA GLY A 218 -8.86 39.00 19.42
C GLY A 218 -7.36 38.71 19.37
N ILE A 219 -6.54 39.48 20.09
CA ILE A 219 -5.08 39.34 20.06
C ILE A 219 -4.63 38.05 20.75
N TYR A 220 -5.00 37.86 22.02
CA TYR A 220 -4.55 36.64 22.72
C TYR A 220 -5.24 35.38 22.22
N PHE A 221 -6.48 35.48 21.72
CA PHE A 221 -7.14 34.32 21.05
C PHE A 221 -6.39 33.90 19.81
N ALA A 222 -6.01 34.83 18.93
CA ALA A 222 -5.21 34.54 17.75
C ALA A 222 -3.84 33.95 18.12
N LEU A 223 -3.17 34.51 19.14
CA LEU A 223 -1.86 34.03 19.62
C LEU A 223 -1.95 32.59 20.17
N PHE A 224 -2.98 32.27 20.95
CA PHE A 224 -3.21 30.88 21.41
C PHE A 224 -3.53 29.94 20.27
N GLY A 225 -4.29 30.37 19.27
CA GLY A 225 -4.56 29.60 18.06
C GLY A 225 -3.27 29.28 17.29
N ILE A 226 -2.43 30.28 17.05
CA ILE A 226 -1.12 30.12 16.41
C ILE A 226 -0.21 29.21 17.25
N ALA A 227 -0.15 29.43 18.56
CA ALA A 227 0.62 28.60 19.47
C ALA A 227 0.22 27.14 19.42
N ALA A 228 -1.08 26.83 19.44
CA ALA A 228 -1.59 25.49 19.34
C ALA A 228 -1.19 24.85 18.00
N ILE A 229 -1.48 25.51 16.86
CA ILE A 229 -1.18 24.98 15.53
C ILE A 229 0.33 24.71 15.37
N PHE A 230 1.19 25.68 15.72
CA PHE A 230 2.64 25.55 15.52
C PHE A 230 3.25 24.53 16.48
N THR A 231 2.79 24.47 17.72
CA THR A 231 3.28 23.49 18.69
C THR A 231 2.90 22.06 18.25
N PHE A 232 1.64 21.81 17.91
CA PHE A 232 1.23 20.48 17.44
C PHE A 232 1.88 20.08 16.12
N ALA A 233 1.98 21.00 15.14
CA ALA A 233 2.65 20.76 13.87
C ALA A 233 4.15 20.46 14.07
N GLY A 234 4.83 21.22 14.91
CA GLY A 234 6.25 21.04 15.19
C GLY A 234 6.52 19.75 15.97
N LEU A 235 5.77 19.47 17.04
CA LEU A 235 5.93 18.28 17.87
C LEU A 235 5.71 16.96 17.11
N SER A 236 4.88 16.99 16.06
CA SER A 236 4.64 15.79 15.22
C SER A 236 5.89 15.35 14.45
N VAL A 237 6.79 16.27 14.15
CA VAL A 237 8.02 16.04 13.34
C VAL A 237 9.28 15.95 14.19
N LEU A 238 9.27 16.57 15.38
CA LEU A 238 10.42 16.52 16.28
C LEU A 238 10.72 15.09 16.73
N PRO A 239 12.02 14.76 16.99
CA PRO A 239 12.40 13.48 17.53
C PRO A 239 11.85 13.33 18.96
N THR A 240 10.64 12.76 19.04
CA THR A 240 10.05 12.34 20.31
C THR A 240 10.83 11.15 20.88
N ALA A 241 10.60 10.77 22.13
CA ALA A 241 11.20 9.59 22.73
C ALA A 241 11.07 8.32 21.88
N ARG A 242 10.04 8.26 21.04
CA ARG A 242 9.74 7.14 20.13
C ARG A 242 10.49 7.20 18.79
N ASN A 243 10.84 8.41 18.31
CA ASN A 243 11.41 8.66 16.98
C ASN A 243 12.85 9.20 17.01
N ASN A 244 13.48 9.27 18.19
CA ASN A 244 14.87 9.65 18.26
C ASN A 244 15.78 8.54 17.70
N LYS A 245 17.02 8.88 17.36
CA LYS A 245 18.00 7.94 16.78
C LYS A 245 18.17 6.70 17.64
N SER A 246 18.35 6.88 18.94
CA SER A 246 18.59 5.78 19.88
C SER A 246 17.41 4.81 19.94
N ALA A 247 16.17 5.31 20.02
CA ALA A 247 14.98 4.48 20.07
C ALA A 247 14.78 3.70 18.76
N VAL A 248 15.07 4.32 17.60
CA VAL A 248 14.93 3.65 16.30
C VAL A 248 16.02 2.57 16.12
N MET A 249 17.27 2.86 16.55
CA MET A 249 18.34 1.86 16.49
C MET A 249 18.03 0.71 17.43
N LYS A 250 17.72 1.00 18.69
CA LYS A 250 17.35 0.00 19.68
C LYS A 250 16.19 -0.89 19.17
N TYR A 251 15.13 -0.30 18.63
CA TYR A 251 14.00 -1.06 18.09
C TYR A 251 14.40 -2.01 16.95
N ASN A 252 15.33 -1.59 16.09
CA ASN A 252 15.88 -2.45 15.04
C ASN A 252 16.76 -3.57 15.60
N ASP A 253 17.59 -3.25 16.60
CA ASP A 253 18.51 -4.21 17.19
C ASP A 253 17.74 -5.24 18.04
N ASP A 254 16.73 -4.80 18.80
CA ASP A 254 15.81 -5.67 19.54
C ASP A 254 15.07 -6.64 18.58
N ALA A 255 14.64 -6.16 17.39
CA ALA A 255 13.99 -7.02 16.41
C ALA A 255 14.94 -8.07 15.81
N ILE A 256 16.21 -7.71 15.59
CA ILE A 256 17.23 -8.65 15.11
C ILE A 256 17.53 -9.68 16.20
N SER A 257 17.75 -9.25 17.44
CA SER A 257 18.05 -10.16 18.57
C SER A 257 16.88 -11.12 18.85
N ALA A 258 15.63 -10.65 18.77
CA ALA A 258 14.46 -11.51 18.90
C ALA A 258 14.37 -12.57 17.78
N MET A 259 14.74 -12.18 16.54
CA MET A 259 14.84 -13.13 15.44
C MET A 259 16.00 -14.10 15.61
N GLU A 260 17.16 -13.65 16.14
CA GLU A 260 18.31 -14.52 16.46
C GLU A 260 17.90 -15.60 17.46
N GLU A 261 17.29 -15.21 18.56
CA GLU A 261 16.77 -16.13 19.58
C GLU A 261 15.77 -17.14 18.98
N TYR A 262 14.87 -16.67 18.13
CA TYR A 262 13.88 -17.53 17.48
C TYR A 262 14.54 -18.58 16.57
N ILE A 263 15.49 -18.17 15.71
CA ILE A 263 16.14 -19.08 14.76
C ILE A 263 17.20 -19.99 15.40
N GLU A 264 17.67 -19.72 16.62
CA GLU A 264 18.51 -20.65 17.40
C GLU A 264 17.83 -22.00 17.62
N GLY A 265 16.48 -22.01 17.72
CA GLY A 265 15.69 -23.24 17.78
C GLY A 265 15.69 -24.07 16.49
N TYR A 266 16.29 -23.56 15.40
CA TYR A 266 16.39 -24.25 14.12
C TYR A 266 17.84 -24.67 13.82
N ALA A 267 18.10 -25.96 13.69
CA ALA A 267 19.44 -26.47 13.42
C ALA A 267 20.00 -25.94 12.09
N LYS A 268 20.97 -25.05 12.13
CA LYS A 268 21.65 -24.42 10.98
C LYS A 268 20.72 -23.65 10.07
N PHE A 269 20.08 -22.61 10.62
CA PHE A 269 19.26 -21.73 9.80
C PHE A 269 20.06 -21.15 8.61
N PRO A 270 19.50 -21.13 7.38
CA PRO A 270 20.26 -20.83 6.16
C PRO A 270 20.64 -19.36 5.98
N LEU A 271 20.10 -18.45 6.79
CA LEU A 271 20.32 -17.02 6.69
C LEU A 271 20.73 -16.40 8.03
N PRO A 272 21.51 -15.31 8.02
CA PRO A 272 21.65 -14.45 9.19
C PRO A 272 20.28 -13.88 9.61
N ALA A 273 20.06 -13.72 10.92
CA ALA A 273 18.79 -13.23 11.48
C ALA A 273 18.29 -11.94 10.84
N ARG A 274 19.18 -10.99 10.52
CA ARG A 274 18.86 -9.74 9.84
C ARG A 274 18.20 -9.90 8.46
N TYR A 275 18.28 -11.07 7.84
CA TYR A 275 17.68 -11.40 6.54
C TYR A 275 16.65 -12.52 6.64
N ALA A 276 16.34 -13.00 7.84
CA ALA A 276 15.44 -14.12 8.07
C ALA A 276 13.97 -13.70 7.80
N HIS A 277 13.58 -13.79 6.55
CA HIS A 277 12.23 -13.48 6.09
C HIS A 277 11.78 -14.47 5.02
N PRO A 278 10.53 -14.98 5.06
CA PRO A 278 10.03 -15.95 4.08
C PRO A 278 10.23 -15.52 2.64
N ILE A 279 9.98 -14.24 2.32
CA ILE A 279 10.15 -13.69 0.96
C ILE A 279 11.62 -13.77 0.51
N VAL A 280 12.60 -13.58 1.38
CA VAL A 280 14.02 -13.72 1.02
C VAL A 280 14.33 -15.16 0.62
N LEU A 281 13.88 -16.11 1.42
CA LEU A 281 14.05 -17.55 1.13
C LEU A 281 13.33 -17.95 -0.17
N GLN A 282 12.12 -17.47 -0.41
CA GLN A 282 11.38 -17.71 -1.65
C GLN A 282 12.12 -17.16 -2.87
N ARG A 283 12.72 -15.96 -2.77
CA ARG A 283 13.56 -15.41 -3.84
C ARG A 283 14.81 -16.23 -4.09
N MET A 284 15.45 -16.73 -3.05
CA MET A 284 16.60 -17.65 -3.18
C MET A 284 16.19 -18.95 -3.89
N ILE A 285 15.06 -19.54 -3.55
CA ILE A 285 14.52 -20.72 -4.23
C ILE A 285 14.30 -20.43 -5.72
N ARG A 286 13.68 -19.27 -6.07
CA ARG A 286 13.50 -18.86 -7.48
C ARG A 286 14.83 -18.73 -8.22
N VAL A 287 15.85 -18.16 -7.61
CA VAL A 287 17.20 -18.03 -8.18
C VAL A 287 17.82 -19.39 -8.49
N ILE A 288 17.69 -20.36 -7.57
CA ILE A 288 18.17 -21.72 -7.78
C ILE A 288 17.37 -22.42 -8.88
N GLN A 289 16.05 -22.29 -8.90
CA GLN A 289 15.18 -22.87 -9.93
C GLN A 289 15.43 -22.29 -11.32
N GLN A 290 15.86 -21.04 -11.41
CA GLN A 290 16.28 -20.39 -12.66
C GLN A 290 17.70 -20.79 -13.11
N GLY A 291 18.41 -21.61 -12.32
CA GLY A 291 19.78 -22.03 -12.62
C GLY A 291 20.83 -20.92 -12.45
N ARG A 292 20.48 -19.79 -11.80
CA ARG A 292 21.39 -18.66 -11.57
C ARG A 292 22.34 -18.88 -10.40
N ALA A 293 22.00 -19.82 -9.53
CA ALA A 293 22.85 -20.28 -8.44
C ALA A 293 22.65 -21.78 -8.17
N SER A 294 23.69 -22.43 -7.62
CA SER A 294 23.63 -23.85 -7.25
C SER A 294 23.58 -24.07 -5.74
N LYS A 295 24.00 -23.10 -4.95
CA LYS A 295 24.05 -23.14 -3.48
C LYS A 295 23.29 -21.97 -2.88
N LYS A 296 22.85 -22.12 -1.65
CA LYS A 296 22.11 -21.07 -0.92
C LYS A 296 22.91 -19.78 -0.69
N GLU A 297 24.24 -19.88 -0.46
CA GLU A 297 25.10 -18.71 -0.29
C GLU A 297 25.18 -17.86 -1.57
N ASP A 298 25.35 -18.52 -2.72
CA ASP A 298 25.36 -17.88 -4.03
C ASP A 298 24.00 -17.30 -4.37
N ALA A 299 22.92 -18.02 -4.03
CA ALA A 299 21.55 -17.55 -4.24
C ALA A 299 21.25 -16.27 -3.45
N LEU A 300 21.73 -16.15 -2.21
CA LEU A 300 21.61 -14.92 -1.42
C LEU A 300 22.33 -13.75 -2.10
N ASN A 301 23.54 -13.97 -2.64
CA ASN A 301 24.28 -12.92 -3.34
C ASN A 301 23.55 -12.45 -4.60
N VAL A 302 22.98 -13.37 -5.39
CA VAL A 302 22.17 -13.04 -6.54
C VAL A 302 20.92 -12.23 -6.13
N VAL A 303 20.24 -12.59 -5.03
CA VAL A 303 19.11 -11.82 -4.49
C VAL A 303 19.54 -10.39 -4.09
N LYS A 304 20.73 -10.24 -3.49
CA LYS A 304 21.29 -8.91 -3.16
C LYS A 304 21.50 -8.07 -4.43
N ASP A 305 22.07 -8.67 -5.48
CA ASP A 305 22.33 -7.97 -6.74
C ASP A 305 21.04 -7.61 -7.48
N ASP A 306 20.06 -8.50 -7.50
CA ASP A 306 18.72 -8.21 -8.03
C ASP A 306 18.05 -7.03 -7.29
N LEU A 307 18.12 -7.02 -5.95
CA LEU A 307 17.58 -5.92 -5.15
C LEU A 307 18.31 -4.60 -5.37
N LYS A 308 19.63 -4.62 -5.66
CA LYS A 308 20.40 -3.43 -6.03
C LYS A 308 19.95 -2.89 -7.39
N ALA A 309 19.72 -3.79 -8.36
CA ALA A 309 19.29 -3.43 -9.73
C ALA A 309 17.88 -2.82 -9.77
N LEU A 310 16.99 -3.19 -8.84
CA LEU A 310 15.65 -2.62 -8.74
C LEU A 310 15.71 -1.18 -8.21
N ASN A 311 15.57 -0.21 -9.11
CA ASN A 311 15.53 1.22 -8.83
C ASN A 311 14.20 1.85 -9.26
N GLU A 312 14.07 3.17 -9.13
CA GLU A 312 12.85 3.94 -9.42
C GLU A 312 12.37 3.82 -10.88
N ASN A 313 13.25 3.41 -11.80
CA ASN A 313 12.97 3.35 -13.24
C ASN A 313 12.52 1.95 -13.69
N VAL A 314 12.56 0.94 -12.82
CA VAL A 314 12.19 -0.43 -13.16
C VAL A 314 10.70 -0.65 -12.86
N GLN A 315 9.93 -1.00 -13.89
CA GLN A 315 8.54 -1.39 -13.72
C GLN A 315 8.48 -2.86 -13.33
N VAL A 316 7.80 -3.13 -12.22
CA VAL A 316 7.58 -4.48 -11.69
C VAL A 316 6.09 -4.74 -11.51
N SER A 317 5.70 -6.00 -11.37
CA SER A 317 4.33 -6.36 -11.00
C SER A 317 4.00 -5.89 -9.57
N GLN A 318 2.71 -5.80 -9.24
CA GLN A 318 2.30 -5.43 -7.87
C GLN A 318 2.82 -6.42 -6.84
N GLU A 319 2.77 -7.71 -7.13
CA GLU A 319 3.29 -8.77 -6.25
C GLU A 319 4.78 -8.57 -5.97
N GLU A 320 5.57 -8.33 -7.02
CA GLU A 320 7.01 -8.10 -6.88
C GLU A 320 7.31 -6.80 -6.13
N TYR A 321 6.53 -5.75 -6.37
CA TYR A 321 6.64 -4.49 -5.62
C TYR A 321 6.42 -4.73 -4.12
N ASP A 322 5.36 -5.45 -3.74
CA ASP A 322 5.04 -5.73 -2.35
C ASP A 322 6.13 -6.58 -1.67
N GLU A 323 6.66 -7.58 -2.37
CA GLU A 323 7.82 -8.36 -1.92
C GLU A 323 9.05 -7.48 -1.68
N VAL A 324 9.38 -6.62 -2.65
CA VAL A 324 10.55 -5.72 -2.55
C VAL A 324 10.38 -4.74 -1.41
N VAL A 325 9.21 -4.15 -1.26
CA VAL A 325 8.89 -3.23 -0.15
C VAL A 325 9.02 -3.94 1.20
N ALA A 326 8.67 -5.22 1.30
CA ALA A 326 8.81 -5.96 2.53
C ALA A 326 10.26 -6.15 2.97
N ILE A 327 11.18 -6.45 2.05
CA ILE A 327 12.52 -6.92 2.40
C ILE A 327 13.66 -5.92 2.12
N LYS A 328 13.52 -5.03 1.14
CA LYS A 328 14.63 -4.18 0.65
C LYS A 328 15.27 -3.31 1.74
N ALA A 329 14.49 -2.85 2.72
CA ALA A 329 15.00 -2.05 3.82
C ALA A 329 16.02 -2.80 4.69
N MET A 330 15.86 -4.11 4.86
CA MET A 330 16.78 -4.96 5.62
C MET A 330 18.16 -5.00 4.96
N PHE A 331 18.19 -5.16 3.64
CA PHE A 331 19.43 -5.17 2.87
C PHE A 331 20.10 -3.80 2.78
N LEU A 332 19.33 -2.74 2.56
CA LEU A 332 19.83 -1.36 2.51
C LEU A 332 20.45 -0.91 3.84
N ASN A 333 19.91 -1.33 4.98
CA ASN A 333 20.44 -0.99 6.30
C ASN A 333 21.75 -1.71 6.61
N ALA A 334 22.00 -2.83 5.97
CA ALA A 334 23.22 -3.64 6.10
C ALA A 334 24.21 -3.42 4.92
N ASN A 335 23.95 -2.42 4.05
CA ASN A 335 24.77 -2.17 2.84
C ASN A 335 24.95 -3.43 1.96
N TYR A 336 23.96 -4.33 1.99
CA TYR A 336 23.97 -5.62 1.29
C TYR A 336 25.11 -6.57 1.71
N GLU A 337 25.60 -6.47 2.94
CA GLU A 337 26.58 -7.40 3.52
C GLU A 337 26.03 -8.80 3.76
#